data_2008b54325e09bcf8023dc3bdbcb336b
#
_entry.id   2008b54325e09bcf8023dc3bdbcb336b
#
_cell.length_a   1.000
_cell.length_b   1.000
_cell.length_c   1.000
_cell.angle_alpha   90.00
_cell.angle_beta   90.00
_cell.angle_gamma   90.00
#
_symmetry.space_group_name_H-M   'P 1'
#
loop_
_entity.id
_entity.type
_entity.pdbx_description
1 polymer ?
#
loop_
_entity_poly.entity_id
_entity_poly.type
_entity_poly.pdbx_seq_one_letter_code
_entity_poly.pdbx_strand_id
1 'polypeptide(L)'
;MVLCVFSGCGKKDEGKVWIIATDTVFKPFEYTDAEGNFVGIDVDILAAIAADQGFEYKLSSLGWDAAIAACQSGQADGMIAGASITEERKNTGWIFSDGYYNATQCMAVSADSSIASFADLAGLTVAVKTGTQGAAYAESLAAEYGFELAYFEDSPTMYQAVIGGQHVACFEDTPIMAASIKDGDLPLKIVEGSENAGGDYGFAIFNSANQELIDMFNKGLANIKANGTYDKILEKYLG
;
A
#
# COMPACT_ATOMS: atom_id res chain seq x y z
N MET A 1 -37.32 -56.15 -9.94
CA MET A 1 -37.03 -54.92 -10.64
C MET A 1 -36.60 -53.92 -9.56
N VAL A 2 -35.27 -53.80 -9.31
CA VAL A 2 -34.71 -52.98 -8.25
C VAL A 2 -34.25 -51.68 -8.92
N LEU A 3 -34.89 -50.56 -8.58
CA LEU A 3 -34.45 -49.22 -9.02
C LEU A 3 -33.28 -48.76 -8.16
N CYS A 4 -32.08 -48.76 -8.71
CA CYS A 4 -30.94 -48.07 -8.11
C CYS A 4 -31.07 -46.58 -8.41
N VAL A 5 -31.37 -45.79 -7.37
CA VAL A 5 -31.27 -44.32 -7.40
C VAL A 5 -29.79 -43.96 -7.18
N PHE A 6 -29.12 -43.55 -8.26
CA PHE A 6 -27.80 -42.92 -8.14
C PHE A 6 -27.99 -41.51 -7.59
N SER A 7 -27.73 -41.32 -6.30
CA SER A 7 -27.48 -40.01 -5.75
C SER A 7 -26.12 -39.50 -6.27
N GLY A 8 -26.19 -38.63 -7.26
CA GLY A 8 -25.02 -37.87 -7.69
C GLY A 8 -24.60 -36.90 -6.57
N CYS A 9 -23.58 -37.24 -5.80
CA CYS A 9 -22.82 -36.27 -5.01
C CYS A 9 -22.13 -35.33 -6.00
N GLY A 10 -22.70 -34.17 -6.24
CA GLY A 10 -22.02 -33.08 -6.88
C GLY A 10 -20.83 -32.69 -5.97
N LYS A 11 -19.60 -32.98 -6.41
CA LYS A 11 -18.43 -32.31 -5.87
C LYS A 11 -18.72 -30.82 -6.03
N LYS A 12 -18.84 -30.05 -4.92
CA LYS A 12 -18.62 -28.62 -4.95
C LYS A 12 -17.22 -28.48 -5.55
N ASP A 13 -17.09 -27.82 -6.67
CA ASP A 13 -15.80 -27.26 -7.09
C ASP A 13 -15.33 -26.41 -5.91
N GLU A 14 -14.30 -26.86 -5.22
CA GLU A 14 -13.59 -26.02 -4.26
C GLU A 14 -12.94 -24.93 -5.12
N GLY A 15 -13.55 -23.75 -5.11
CA GLY A 15 -13.08 -22.59 -5.89
C GLY A 15 -11.61 -22.31 -5.58
N LYS A 16 -10.90 -21.71 -6.52
CA LYS A 16 -9.51 -21.28 -6.32
C LYS A 16 -9.44 -20.32 -5.12
N VAL A 17 -8.57 -20.61 -4.15
CA VAL A 17 -8.21 -19.69 -3.07
C VAL A 17 -7.04 -18.83 -3.56
N TRP A 18 -7.25 -17.54 -3.73
CA TRP A 18 -6.23 -16.61 -4.19
C TRP A 18 -5.24 -16.29 -3.08
N ILE A 19 -3.95 -16.26 -3.38
CA ILE A 19 -2.92 -15.81 -2.45
C ILE A 19 -2.61 -14.36 -2.73
N ILE A 20 -2.95 -13.48 -1.79
CA ILE A 20 -2.74 -12.03 -1.92
C ILE A 20 -1.65 -11.61 -0.94
N ALA A 21 -0.61 -10.95 -1.46
CA ALA A 21 0.47 -10.39 -0.65
C ALA A 21 0.16 -8.95 -0.23
N THR A 22 0.70 -8.54 0.92
CA THR A 22 0.59 -7.17 1.42
C THR A 22 1.83 -6.79 2.24
N ASP A 23 1.99 -5.50 2.54
CA ASP A 23 3.02 -5.02 3.46
C ASP A 23 2.72 -5.43 4.91
N THR A 24 3.64 -5.22 5.82
CA THR A 24 3.49 -5.54 7.25
C THR A 24 3.03 -4.36 8.08
N VAL A 25 3.45 -3.14 7.68
CA VAL A 25 3.22 -1.91 8.43
C VAL A 25 3.12 -0.71 7.48
N PHE A 26 1.90 -0.35 7.12
CA PHE A 26 1.58 0.82 6.28
C PHE A 26 0.26 1.46 6.74
N LYS A 27 0.19 1.86 8.02
CA LYS A 27 -1.02 2.44 8.63
C LYS A 27 -1.38 3.78 7.94
N PRO A 28 -2.66 3.99 7.56
CA PRO A 28 -3.87 3.25 7.95
C PRO A 28 -4.32 2.15 6.97
N PHE A 29 -3.50 1.77 5.95
CA PHE A 29 -3.91 0.83 4.90
C PHE A 29 -3.77 -0.63 5.31
N GLU A 30 -2.63 -1.03 5.89
CA GLU A 30 -2.43 -2.36 6.47
C GLU A 30 -1.45 -2.30 7.65
N TYR A 31 -1.86 -2.88 8.77
CA TYR A 31 -1.04 -2.90 9.98
C TYR A 31 -1.64 -3.88 11.00
N THR A 32 -0.86 -4.20 12.03
CA THR A 32 -1.35 -4.95 13.19
C THR A 32 -1.83 -3.96 14.26
N ASP A 33 -3.09 -4.09 14.70
CA ASP A 33 -3.65 -3.25 15.77
C ASP A 33 -3.12 -3.65 17.17
N ALA A 34 -3.55 -2.93 18.20
CA ALA A 34 -3.12 -3.18 19.58
C ALA A 34 -3.61 -4.53 20.13
N GLU A 35 -4.68 -5.08 19.56
CA GLU A 35 -5.26 -6.38 19.90
C GLU A 35 -4.59 -7.54 19.14
N GLY A 36 -3.68 -7.24 18.21
CA GLY A 36 -2.94 -8.22 17.41
C GLY A 36 -3.65 -8.65 16.13
N ASN A 37 -4.72 -7.96 15.71
CA ASN A 37 -5.41 -8.22 14.46
C ASN A 37 -4.74 -7.46 13.32
N PHE A 38 -4.66 -8.11 12.14
CA PHE A 38 -4.21 -7.44 10.92
C PHE A 38 -5.38 -6.72 10.27
N VAL A 39 -5.31 -5.39 10.20
CA VAL A 39 -6.41 -4.49 9.84
C VAL A 39 -5.93 -3.36 8.94
N GLY A 40 -6.86 -2.60 8.36
CA GLY A 40 -6.58 -1.41 7.58
C GLY A 40 -7.52 -1.24 6.40
N ILE A 41 -7.36 -0.12 5.69
CA ILE A 41 -8.18 0.22 4.51
C ILE A 41 -8.06 -0.85 3.43
N ASP A 42 -6.85 -1.29 3.11
CA ASP A 42 -6.58 -2.30 2.10
C ASP A 42 -7.16 -3.66 2.47
N VAL A 43 -7.04 -4.02 3.76
CA VAL A 43 -7.59 -5.27 4.31
C VAL A 43 -9.10 -5.29 4.19
N ASP A 44 -9.77 -4.20 4.60
CA ASP A 44 -11.23 -4.10 4.59
C ASP A 44 -11.78 -3.96 3.16
N ILE A 45 -11.10 -3.22 2.26
CA ILE A 45 -11.46 -3.13 0.83
C ILE A 45 -11.38 -4.50 0.17
N LEU A 46 -10.27 -5.23 0.36
CA LEU A 46 -10.12 -6.58 -0.21
C LEU A 46 -11.21 -7.53 0.31
N ALA A 47 -11.48 -7.50 1.62
CA ALA A 47 -12.52 -8.34 2.22
C ALA A 47 -13.92 -8.03 1.66
N ALA A 48 -14.25 -6.74 1.52
CA ALA A 48 -15.53 -6.30 0.97
C ALA A 48 -15.69 -6.71 -0.51
N ILE A 49 -14.63 -6.55 -1.31
CA ILE A 49 -14.61 -6.96 -2.72
C ILE A 49 -14.71 -8.48 -2.85
N ALA A 50 -13.98 -9.24 -2.05
CA ALA A 50 -14.04 -10.70 -2.07
C ALA A 50 -15.44 -11.22 -1.73
N ALA A 51 -16.10 -10.61 -0.73
CA ALA A 51 -17.48 -10.94 -0.37
C ALA A 51 -18.48 -10.58 -1.49
N ASP A 52 -18.32 -9.42 -2.14
CA ASP A 52 -19.18 -8.98 -3.24
C ASP A 52 -19.04 -9.85 -4.49
N GLN A 53 -17.81 -10.25 -4.84
CA GLN A 53 -17.52 -11.04 -6.03
C GLN A 53 -17.53 -12.55 -5.80
N GLY A 54 -17.60 -13.01 -4.54
CA GLY A 54 -17.74 -14.43 -4.19
C GLY A 54 -16.46 -15.25 -4.40
N PHE A 55 -15.28 -14.67 -4.22
CA PHE A 55 -14.01 -15.41 -4.24
C PHE A 55 -13.40 -15.56 -2.84
N GLU A 56 -12.62 -16.63 -2.66
CA GLU A 56 -11.85 -16.88 -1.45
C GLU A 56 -10.40 -16.45 -1.63
N TYR A 57 -9.78 -15.94 -0.58
CA TYR A 57 -8.38 -15.54 -0.60
C TYR A 57 -7.69 -15.81 0.74
N LYS A 58 -6.37 -15.87 0.69
CA LYS A 58 -5.48 -15.82 1.85
C LYS A 58 -4.62 -14.58 1.74
N LEU A 59 -4.71 -13.68 2.72
CA LEU A 59 -3.84 -12.51 2.83
C LEU A 59 -2.53 -12.90 3.51
N SER A 60 -1.40 -12.56 2.90
CA SER A 60 -0.05 -12.84 3.39
C SER A 60 0.70 -11.54 3.61
N SER A 61 0.88 -11.14 4.86
CA SER A 61 1.67 -9.98 5.26
C SER A 61 3.16 -10.35 5.23
N LEU A 62 3.91 -9.77 4.29
CA LEU A 62 5.29 -10.17 3.98
C LEU A 62 6.30 -9.01 4.10
N GLY A 63 5.84 -7.76 4.06
CA GLY A 63 6.66 -6.58 3.83
C GLY A 63 6.72 -6.22 2.34
N TRP A 64 6.99 -4.94 2.05
CA TRP A 64 6.88 -4.37 0.69
C TRP A 64 7.68 -5.14 -0.36
N ASP A 65 8.99 -5.24 -0.20
CA ASP A 65 9.86 -5.90 -1.18
C ASP A 65 9.57 -7.39 -1.30
N ALA A 66 9.27 -8.06 -0.18
CA ALA A 66 8.93 -9.48 -0.19
C ALA A 66 7.56 -9.75 -0.83
N ALA A 67 6.59 -8.85 -0.69
CA ALA A 67 5.30 -8.93 -1.36
C ALA A 67 5.45 -8.83 -2.88
N ILE A 68 6.25 -7.87 -3.37
CA ILE A 68 6.59 -7.74 -4.78
C ILE A 68 7.28 -9.01 -5.30
N ALA A 69 8.30 -9.50 -4.60
CA ALA A 69 9.04 -10.71 -4.99
C ALA A 69 8.14 -11.96 -5.01
N ALA A 70 7.22 -12.10 -4.06
CA ALA A 70 6.25 -13.20 -4.02
C ALA A 70 5.31 -13.18 -5.25
N CYS A 71 4.84 -12.00 -5.65
CA CYS A 71 4.01 -11.86 -6.86
C CYS A 71 4.82 -12.13 -8.14
N GLN A 72 6.03 -11.60 -8.25
CA GLN A 72 6.90 -11.81 -9.42
C GLN A 72 7.30 -13.28 -9.60
N SER A 73 7.52 -14.01 -8.50
CA SER A 73 7.84 -15.44 -8.52
C SER A 73 6.64 -16.36 -8.64
N GLY A 74 5.41 -15.83 -8.60
CA GLY A 74 4.18 -16.62 -8.63
C GLY A 74 3.84 -17.34 -7.32
N GLN A 75 4.47 -16.95 -6.21
CA GLN A 75 4.11 -17.42 -4.86
C GLN A 75 2.86 -16.71 -4.32
N ALA A 76 2.58 -15.50 -4.82
CA ALA A 76 1.32 -14.80 -4.63
C ALA A 76 0.68 -14.50 -5.99
N ASP A 77 -0.64 -14.50 -6.04
CA ASP A 77 -1.41 -14.23 -7.26
C ASP A 77 -1.56 -12.74 -7.54
N GLY A 78 -1.49 -11.91 -6.51
CA GLY A 78 -1.57 -10.45 -6.57
C GLY A 78 -1.23 -9.81 -5.24
N MET A 79 -1.23 -8.48 -5.21
CA MET A 79 -0.96 -7.70 -3.99
C MET A 79 -1.85 -6.47 -3.86
N ILE A 80 -2.13 -6.12 -2.60
CA ILE A 80 -2.72 -4.85 -2.18
C ILE A 80 -1.86 -4.30 -1.04
N ALA A 81 -1.26 -3.12 -1.22
CA ALA A 81 -0.30 -2.56 -0.26
C ALA A 81 -0.04 -1.07 -0.55
N GLY A 82 -1.07 -0.26 -0.75
CA GLY A 82 -0.90 1.15 -1.11
C GLY A 82 -0.04 1.36 -2.36
N ALA A 83 -0.08 0.43 -3.31
CA ALA A 83 0.79 0.44 -4.47
C ALA A 83 0.37 1.48 -5.50
N SER A 84 1.09 2.59 -5.63
CA SER A 84 0.78 3.63 -6.62
C SER A 84 0.88 3.11 -8.05
N ILE A 85 -0.14 3.42 -8.85
CA ILE A 85 -0.20 3.15 -10.28
C ILE A 85 0.71 4.14 -11.01
N THR A 86 1.80 3.65 -11.60
CA THR A 86 2.72 4.49 -12.38
C THR A 86 3.03 3.85 -13.72
N GLU A 87 3.38 4.67 -14.72
CA GLU A 87 3.80 4.17 -16.03
C GLU A 87 5.11 3.37 -15.93
N GLU A 88 6.00 3.75 -15.04
CA GLU A 88 7.23 3.00 -14.80
C GLU A 88 6.94 1.57 -14.34
N ARG A 89 6.07 1.41 -13.32
CA ARG A 89 5.66 0.10 -12.82
C ARG A 89 4.95 -0.74 -13.89
N LYS A 90 4.04 -0.13 -14.66
CA LYS A 90 3.38 -0.82 -15.80
C LYS A 90 4.41 -1.32 -16.82
N ASN A 91 5.42 -0.50 -17.15
CA ASN A 91 6.48 -0.87 -18.08
C ASN A 91 7.41 -1.97 -17.54
N THR A 92 7.41 -2.21 -16.24
CA THR A 92 8.21 -3.27 -15.58
C THR A 92 7.38 -4.52 -15.21
N GLY A 93 6.19 -4.65 -15.79
CA GLY A 93 5.39 -5.87 -15.72
C GLY A 93 4.30 -5.88 -14.67
N TRP A 94 4.03 -4.77 -14.00
CA TRP A 94 2.88 -4.63 -13.13
C TRP A 94 1.59 -4.46 -13.96
N ILE A 95 0.56 -5.16 -13.60
CA ILE A 95 -0.79 -5.01 -14.15
C ILE A 95 -1.70 -4.56 -13.01
N PHE A 96 -2.26 -3.37 -13.12
CA PHE A 96 -3.04 -2.75 -12.06
C PHE A 96 -4.54 -2.84 -12.30
N SER A 97 -5.28 -2.81 -11.21
CA SER A 97 -6.71 -2.50 -11.18
C SER A 97 -6.95 -1.01 -11.46
N ASP A 98 -8.23 -0.63 -11.49
CA ASP A 98 -8.64 0.77 -11.32
C ASP A 98 -8.14 1.29 -9.97
N GLY A 99 -7.93 2.62 -9.87
CA GLY A 99 -7.50 3.27 -8.65
C GLY A 99 -8.55 3.21 -7.54
N TYR A 100 -8.10 2.79 -6.35
CA TYR A 100 -9.01 2.74 -5.20
C TYR A 100 -8.80 3.88 -4.19
N TYR A 101 -7.63 4.52 -4.15
CA TYR A 101 -7.33 5.64 -3.26
C TYR A 101 -6.31 6.56 -3.90
N ASN A 102 -6.45 7.90 -3.77
CA ASN A 102 -5.45 8.84 -4.27
C ASN A 102 -4.56 9.32 -3.11
N ALA A 103 -3.24 9.22 -3.29
CA ALA A 103 -2.25 9.66 -2.31
C ALA A 103 -1.18 10.56 -2.94
N THR A 104 -0.83 11.63 -2.24
CA THR A 104 0.36 12.45 -2.52
C THR A 104 1.55 11.93 -1.73
N GLN A 105 2.77 12.30 -2.09
CA GLN A 105 3.96 12.12 -1.29
C GLN A 105 4.39 13.45 -0.69
N CYS A 106 4.93 13.43 0.52
CA CYS A 106 5.38 14.61 1.24
C CYS A 106 6.78 14.41 1.85
N MET A 107 7.42 15.52 2.21
CA MET A 107 8.60 15.54 3.06
C MET A 107 8.18 15.74 4.51
N ALA A 108 8.71 14.92 5.42
CA ALA A 108 8.55 15.10 6.85
C ALA A 108 9.91 15.24 7.54
N VAL A 109 9.92 16.01 8.62
CA VAL A 109 11.11 16.33 9.43
C VAL A 109 10.79 16.18 10.91
N SER A 110 11.80 16.15 11.77
CA SER A 110 11.59 16.22 13.24
C SER A 110 10.73 17.44 13.59
N ALA A 111 9.85 17.30 14.58
CA ALA A 111 8.91 18.35 14.98
C ALA A 111 9.60 19.66 15.39
N ASP A 112 10.82 19.58 15.93
CA ASP A 112 11.67 20.72 16.34
C ASP A 112 12.63 21.20 15.25
N SER A 113 12.64 20.56 14.06
CA SER A 113 13.50 20.95 12.94
C SER A 113 13.15 22.34 12.41
N SER A 114 14.19 23.09 12.00
CA SER A 114 14.05 24.37 11.30
C SER A 114 13.92 24.25 9.78
N ILE A 115 14.05 23.03 9.22
CA ILE A 115 13.88 22.77 7.77
C ILE A 115 12.44 23.09 7.38
N ALA A 116 12.28 23.96 6.37
CA ALA A 116 10.99 24.45 5.91
C ALA A 116 10.80 24.33 4.38
N SER A 117 11.84 23.88 3.65
CA SER A 117 11.81 23.74 2.21
C SER A 117 12.82 22.69 1.73
N PHE A 118 12.71 22.26 0.47
CA PHE A 118 13.71 21.36 -0.15
C PHE A 118 15.10 22.02 -0.25
N ALA A 119 15.18 23.36 -0.36
CA ALA A 119 16.45 24.07 -0.44
C ALA A 119 17.28 23.94 0.85
N ASP A 120 16.63 23.72 1.99
CA ASP A 120 17.30 23.54 3.28
C ASP A 120 17.99 22.16 3.41
N LEU A 121 17.77 21.26 2.44
CA LEU A 121 18.35 19.91 2.39
C LEU A 121 19.76 19.88 1.77
N ALA A 122 20.25 20.99 1.22
CA ALA A 122 21.52 21.04 0.48
C ALA A 122 22.70 20.50 1.30
N GLY A 123 23.39 19.48 0.77
CA GLY A 123 24.53 18.80 1.42
C GLY A 123 24.14 17.86 2.57
N LEU A 124 22.85 17.62 2.80
CA LEU A 124 22.35 16.75 3.86
C LEU A 124 21.85 15.42 3.28
N THR A 125 21.55 14.45 4.14
CA THR A 125 21.02 13.14 3.75
C THR A 125 19.59 12.99 4.26
N VAL A 126 18.68 12.54 3.36
CA VAL A 126 17.29 12.24 3.67
C VAL A 126 17.04 10.73 3.66
N ALA A 127 16.07 10.27 4.43
CA ALA A 127 15.69 8.87 4.53
C ALA A 127 14.52 8.56 3.61
N VAL A 128 14.58 7.43 2.90
CA VAL A 128 13.52 6.94 2.00
C VAL A 128 13.32 5.44 2.14
N LYS A 129 12.11 4.94 1.94
CA LYS A 129 11.84 3.51 1.87
C LYS A 129 12.08 3.01 0.45
N THR A 130 12.88 1.95 0.30
CA THR A 130 13.27 1.35 -0.98
C THR A 130 12.05 1.02 -1.85
N GLY A 131 12.12 1.31 -3.15
CA GLY A 131 11.11 0.91 -4.15
C GLY A 131 9.74 1.60 -4.04
N THR A 132 9.63 2.68 -3.22
CA THR A 132 8.37 3.42 -3.03
C THR A 132 8.29 4.69 -3.87
N GLN A 133 7.10 5.30 -3.93
CA GLN A 133 6.94 6.60 -4.59
C GLN A 133 7.52 7.74 -3.77
N GLY A 134 7.60 7.61 -2.43
CA GLY A 134 8.35 8.54 -1.59
C GLY A 134 9.83 8.58 -1.97
N ALA A 135 10.46 7.42 -2.21
CA ALA A 135 11.83 7.34 -2.70
C ALA A 135 11.98 7.97 -4.09
N ALA A 136 11.13 7.60 -5.05
CA ALA A 136 11.16 8.16 -6.41
C ALA A 136 10.96 9.69 -6.41
N TYR A 137 10.10 10.20 -5.54
CA TYR A 137 9.90 11.64 -5.38
C TYR A 137 11.16 12.32 -4.85
N ALA A 138 11.78 11.80 -3.79
CA ALA A 138 13.03 12.32 -3.27
C ALA A 138 14.15 12.27 -4.31
N GLU A 139 14.30 11.16 -5.04
CA GLU A 139 15.27 11.00 -6.12
C GLU A 139 15.12 12.05 -7.21
N SER A 140 13.88 12.40 -7.58
CA SER A 140 13.60 13.42 -8.59
C SER A 140 14.06 14.82 -8.17
N LEU A 141 14.15 15.09 -6.87
CA LEU A 141 14.52 16.39 -6.30
C LEU A 141 16.01 16.47 -5.93
N ALA A 142 16.67 15.32 -5.70
CA ALA A 142 18.00 15.25 -5.12
C ALA A 142 19.05 16.04 -5.90
N ALA A 143 19.04 15.95 -7.22
CA ALA A 143 20.00 16.66 -8.06
C ALA A 143 19.79 18.18 -8.09
N GLU A 144 18.53 18.64 -8.02
CA GLU A 144 18.18 20.05 -8.02
C GLU A 144 18.55 20.74 -6.70
N TYR A 145 18.23 20.08 -5.58
CA TYR A 145 18.42 20.66 -4.25
C TYR A 145 19.72 20.21 -3.55
N GLY A 146 20.47 19.28 -4.16
CA GLY A 146 21.82 18.91 -3.71
C GLY A 146 21.86 18.11 -2.41
N PHE A 147 20.92 17.19 -2.18
CA PHE A 147 20.91 16.28 -1.04
C PHE A 147 21.17 14.83 -1.45
N GLU A 148 21.51 13.98 -0.48
CA GLU A 148 21.75 12.54 -0.65
C GLU A 148 20.60 11.72 -0.07
N LEU A 149 20.47 10.45 -0.50
CA LEU A 149 19.45 9.53 -0.02
C LEU A 149 20.05 8.37 0.77
N ALA A 150 19.40 8.02 1.87
CA ALA A 150 19.63 6.80 2.64
C ALA A 150 18.38 5.90 2.56
N TYR A 151 18.57 4.63 2.17
CA TYR A 151 17.48 3.70 1.89
C TYR A 151 17.22 2.77 3.07
N PHE A 152 15.94 2.55 3.37
CA PHE A 152 15.42 1.71 4.45
C PHE A 152 14.47 0.66 3.89
N GLU A 153 14.32 -0.46 4.61
CA GLU A 153 13.41 -1.55 4.21
C GLU A 153 11.96 -1.26 4.61
N ASP A 154 11.74 -0.53 5.72
CA ASP A 154 10.41 -0.23 6.25
C ASP A 154 10.29 1.22 6.75
N SER A 155 9.05 1.71 6.81
CA SER A 155 8.75 3.07 7.26
C SER A 155 9.08 3.31 8.73
N PRO A 156 8.81 2.41 9.69
CA PRO A 156 9.19 2.62 11.09
C PRO A 156 10.67 2.87 11.32
N THR A 157 11.56 2.09 10.70
CA THR A 157 13.02 2.31 10.83
C THR A 157 13.46 3.59 10.16
N MET A 158 12.88 3.95 9.02
CA MET A 158 13.09 5.24 8.35
C MET A 158 12.69 6.42 9.27
N TYR A 159 11.54 6.36 9.92
CA TYR A 159 11.10 7.43 10.85
C TYR A 159 12.02 7.53 12.05
N GLN A 160 12.44 6.41 12.65
CA GLN A 160 13.37 6.42 13.79
C GLN A 160 14.72 7.03 13.43
N ALA A 161 15.20 6.88 12.21
CA ALA A 161 16.44 7.51 11.75
C ALA A 161 16.32 9.04 11.70
N VAL A 162 15.15 9.60 11.36
CA VAL A 162 14.89 11.04 11.39
C VAL A 162 14.70 11.54 12.82
N ILE A 163 13.89 10.83 13.62
CA ILE A 163 13.65 11.18 15.04
C ILE A 163 14.95 11.15 15.83
N GLY A 164 15.82 10.17 15.56
CA GLY A 164 17.13 10.02 16.19
C GLY A 164 18.21 10.98 15.67
N GLY A 165 17.90 11.84 14.67
CA GLY A 165 18.83 12.81 14.10
C GLY A 165 19.92 12.21 13.22
N GLN A 166 19.79 10.96 12.77
CA GLN A 166 20.71 10.33 11.82
C GLN A 166 20.53 10.90 10.41
N HIS A 167 19.29 11.22 10.06
CA HIS A 167 18.90 11.90 8.82
C HIS A 167 17.99 13.07 9.15
N VAL A 168 17.95 14.07 8.25
CA VAL A 168 17.29 15.35 8.55
C VAL A 168 15.81 15.36 8.15
N ALA A 169 15.41 14.50 7.22
CA ALA A 169 14.05 14.38 6.69
C ALA A 169 13.78 12.96 6.20
N CYS A 170 12.51 12.63 6.00
CA CYS A 170 12.09 11.47 5.20
C CYS A 170 11.01 11.88 4.21
N PHE A 171 10.86 11.04 3.16
CA PHE A 171 9.80 11.17 2.17
C PHE A 171 8.87 9.97 2.29
N GLU A 172 7.58 10.24 2.38
CA GLU A 172 6.55 9.22 2.59
C GLU A 172 5.25 9.62 1.90
N ASP A 173 4.32 8.68 1.73
CA ASP A 173 2.97 8.99 1.30
C ASP A 173 2.26 9.83 2.39
N THR A 174 1.64 10.93 1.98
CA THR A 174 1.05 11.91 2.91
C THR A 174 0.03 11.29 3.89
N PRO A 175 -0.90 10.41 3.46
CA PRO A 175 -1.85 9.80 4.40
C PRO A 175 -1.18 8.91 5.45
N ILE A 176 -0.06 8.26 5.09
CA ILE A 176 0.72 7.42 6.00
C ILE A 176 1.44 8.28 7.03
N MET A 177 2.12 9.33 6.56
CA MET A 177 2.82 10.26 7.46
C MET A 177 1.84 10.96 8.40
N ALA A 178 0.71 11.45 7.89
CA ALA A 178 -0.32 12.10 8.70
C ALA A 178 -0.86 11.16 9.80
N ALA A 179 -1.17 9.90 9.46
CA ALA A 179 -1.62 8.91 10.43
C ALA A 179 -0.52 8.57 11.46
N SER A 180 0.73 8.45 11.02
CA SER A 180 1.87 8.16 11.90
C SER A 180 2.11 9.29 12.92
N ILE A 181 1.94 10.54 12.51
CA ILE A 181 2.04 11.70 13.40
C ILE A 181 0.85 11.76 14.36
N LYS A 182 -0.39 11.66 13.83
CA LYS A 182 -1.63 11.83 14.62
C LYS A 182 -1.84 10.69 15.62
N ASP A 183 -1.72 9.45 15.16
CA ASP A 183 -2.11 8.27 15.95
C ASP A 183 -0.91 7.55 16.58
N GLY A 184 0.27 7.73 16.03
CA GLY A 184 1.53 7.15 16.54
C GLY A 184 2.29 8.07 17.46
N ASP A 185 1.81 9.31 17.71
CA ASP A 185 2.49 10.35 18.49
C ASP A 185 3.96 10.54 18.07
N LEU A 186 4.25 10.33 16.77
CA LEU A 186 5.62 10.52 16.31
C LEU A 186 5.99 12.02 16.34
N PRO A 187 7.16 12.37 16.90
CA PRO A 187 7.62 13.76 16.95
C PRO A 187 8.17 14.23 15.60
N LEU A 188 7.34 14.08 14.56
CA LEU A 188 7.58 14.51 13.19
C LEU A 188 6.55 15.57 12.79
N LYS A 189 6.84 16.32 11.73
CA LYS A 189 5.89 17.22 11.07
C LYS A 189 6.09 17.14 9.55
N ILE A 190 4.99 17.23 8.81
CA ILE A 190 5.02 17.41 7.36
C ILE A 190 5.44 18.86 7.07
N VAL A 191 6.35 19.03 6.13
CA VAL A 191 6.77 20.36 5.66
C VAL A 191 5.70 20.89 4.70
N GLU A 192 5.14 22.04 5.01
CA GLU A 192 4.09 22.68 4.20
C GLU A 192 4.55 22.96 2.77
N GLY A 193 3.72 22.59 1.80
CA GLY A 193 4.01 22.76 0.38
C GLY A 193 5.04 21.77 -0.19
N SER A 194 5.36 20.72 0.55
CA SER A 194 6.25 19.66 0.08
C SER A 194 5.55 18.53 -0.66
N GLU A 195 4.21 18.56 -0.76
CA GLU A 195 3.44 17.52 -1.43
C GLU A 195 3.59 17.60 -2.95
N ASN A 196 3.69 16.44 -3.59
CA ASN A 196 3.60 16.32 -5.04
C ASN A 196 2.15 16.22 -5.54
N ALA A 197 1.96 16.01 -6.86
CA ALA A 197 0.63 15.88 -7.46
C ALA A 197 -0.09 14.57 -7.07
N GLY A 198 0.63 13.60 -6.50
CA GLY A 198 0.08 12.31 -6.11
C GLY A 198 -0.25 11.37 -7.27
N GLY A 199 -0.85 10.24 -6.91
CA GLY A 199 -1.32 9.21 -7.82
C GLY A 199 -2.25 8.23 -7.12
N ASP A 200 -2.94 7.40 -7.90
CA ASP A 200 -3.85 6.43 -7.35
C ASP A 200 -3.12 5.16 -6.91
N TYR A 201 -3.54 4.59 -5.78
CA TYR A 201 -3.20 3.22 -5.40
C TYR A 201 -4.06 2.23 -6.19
N GLY A 202 -3.47 1.10 -6.59
CA GLY A 202 -4.14 0.02 -7.27
C GLY A 202 -3.80 -1.34 -6.67
N PHE A 203 -4.72 -2.27 -6.79
CA PHE A 203 -4.42 -3.69 -6.64
C PHE A 203 -3.57 -4.13 -7.83
N ALA A 204 -2.55 -4.96 -7.62
CA ALA A 204 -1.62 -5.34 -8.67
C ALA A 204 -1.47 -6.86 -8.82
N ILE A 205 -1.30 -7.31 -10.08
CA ILE A 205 -0.81 -8.64 -10.43
C ILE A 205 0.44 -8.51 -11.30
N PHE A 206 1.23 -9.59 -11.41
CA PHE A 206 2.45 -9.67 -12.23
C PHE A 206 2.37 -10.75 -13.30
N ASN A 207 1.29 -11.51 -13.32
CA ASN A 207 1.03 -12.56 -14.30
C ASN A 207 -0.34 -12.33 -14.92
N SER A 208 -0.40 -12.12 -16.22
CA SER A 208 -1.65 -11.93 -16.96
C SER A 208 -2.60 -13.13 -16.88
N ALA A 209 -2.14 -14.32 -16.50
CA ALA A 209 -3.02 -15.45 -16.21
C ALA A 209 -3.95 -15.20 -15.01
N ASN A 210 -3.64 -14.22 -14.16
CA ASN A 210 -4.47 -13.79 -13.03
C ASN A 210 -5.40 -12.61 -13.38
N GLN A 211 -5.60 -12.27 -14.65
CA GLN A 211 -6.43 -11.14 -15.09
C GLN A 211 -7.84 -11.18 -14.49
N GLU A 212 -8.41 -12.36 -14.30
CA GLU A 212 -9.71 -12.55 -13.65
C GLU A 212 -9.77 -11.88 -12.27
N LEU A 213 -8.66 -11.89 -11.52
CA LEU A 213 -8.59 -11.26 -10.21
C LEU A 213 -8.68 -9.72 -10.30
N ILE A 214 -8.05 -9.11 -11.32
CA ILE A 214 -8.20 -7.67 -11.61
C ILE A 214 -9.64 -7.34 -11.99
N ASP A 215 -10.26 -8.16 -12.84
CA ASP A 215 -11.63 -7.94 -13.31
C ASP A 215 -12.64 -8.02 -12.14
N MET A 216 -12.46 -9.01 -11.24
CA MET A 216 -13.26 -9.13 -10.02
C MET A 216 -12.99 -7.94 -9.08
N PHE A 217 -11.73 -7.52 -8.92
CA PHE A 217 -11.39 -6.37 -8.07
C PHE A 217 -12.08 -5.10 -8.57
N ASN A 218 -11.94 -4.77 -9.85
CA ASN A 218 -12.54 -3.56 -10.44
C ASN A 218 -14.07 -3.55 -10.31
N LYS A 219 -14.71 -4.70 -10.61
CA LYS A 219 -16.16 -4.82 -10.48
C LYS A 219 -16.63 -4.70 -9.04
N GLY A 220 -15.94 -5.37 -8.10
CA GLY A 220 -16.23 -5.28 -6.68
C GLY A 220 -15.99 -3.87 -6.14
N LEU A 221 -14.89 -3.21 -6.54
CA LEU A 221 -14.60 -1.82 -6.18
C LEU A 221 -15.73 -0.87 -6.61
N ALA A 222 -16.21 -1.00 -7.84
CA ALA A 222 -17.36 -0.21 -8.33
C ALA A 222 -18.62 -0.46 -7.49
N ASN A 223 -18.89 -1.72 -7.13
CA ASN A 223 -20.05 -2.10 -6.33
C ASN A 223 -19.98 -1.55 -4.90
N ILE A 224 -18.82 -1.69 -4.21
CA ILE A 224 -18.67 -1.19 -2.83
C ILE A 224 -18.66 0.33 -2.76
N LYS A 225 -18.19 1.03 -3.81
CA LYS A 225 -18.35 2.49 -3.95
C LYS A 225 -19.83 2.86 -4.13
N ALA A 226 -20.55 2.18 -5.00
CA ALA A 226 -21.95 2.48 -5.30
C ALA A 226 -22.89 2.23 -4.10
N ASN A 227 -22.61 1.25 -3.24
CA ASN A 227 -23.45 0.92 -2.08
C ASN A 227 -23.02 1.60 -0.77
N GLY A 228 -21.98 2.45 -0.80
CA GLY A 228 -21.48 3.21 0.36
C GLY A 228 -20.62 2.39 1.32
N THR A 229 -20.27 1.15 1.02
CA THR A 229 -19.36 0.34 1.84
C THR A 229 -17.95 0.92 1.84
N TYR A 230 -17.48 1.39 0.69
CA TYR A 230 -16.18 2.05 0.53
C TYR A 230 -16.06 3.29 1.45
N ASP A 231 -17.06 4.16 1.45
CA ASP A 231 -17.04 5.38 2.28
C ASP A 231 -16.99 5.05 3.78
N LYS A 232 -17.71 4.02 4.21
CA LYS A 232 -17.68 3.54 5.61
C LYS A 232 -16.31 2.98 6.00
N ILE A 233 -15.61 2.32 5.06
CA ILE A 233 -14.25 1.85 5.30
C ILE A 233 -13.31 3.05 5.49
N LEU A 234 -13.38 4.05 4.62
CA LEU A 234 -12.55 5.25 4.76
C LEU A 234 -12.87 6.02 6.06
N GLU A 235 -14.14 6.20 6.38
CA GLU A 235 -14.56 6.86 7.63
C GLU A 235 -14.01 6.14 8.88
N LYS A 236 -14.00 4.81 8.88
CA LYS A 236 -13.47 3.99 9.99
C LYS A 236 -12.01 4.29 10.31
N TYR A 237 -11.19 4.58 9.29
CA TYR A 237 -9.73 4.71 9.45
C TYR A 237 -9.22 6.15 9.34
N LEU A 238 -9.96 7.04 8.69
CA LEU A 238 -9.55 8.42 8.40
C LEU A 238 -10.42 9.47 9.08
N GLY A 239 -11.59 9.07 9.60
CA GLY A 239 -12.59 9.93 10.22
C GLY A 239 -12.23 10.47 11.63
#